data_61c1adf051949f958f9c650e0886295c
#
_entry.id   61c1adf051949f958f9c650e0886295c
#
_cell.length_a   1.000
_cell.length_b   1.000
_cell.length_c   1.000
_cell.angle_alpha   90.00
_cell.angle_beta   90.00
_cell.angle_gamma   90.00
#
_symmetry.space_group_name_H-M   'P 1'
#
loop_
_entity.id
_entity.type
_entity.pdbx_description
1 polymer ?
#
loop_
_entity_poly.entity_id
_entity_poly.type
_entity_poly.pdbx_seq_one_letter_code
_entity_poly.pdbx_strand_id
1 'polypeptide(L)'
;MDYPQQHIKPYNEDGKKTEQVERMFDNIAHAYDKLNHTLSLGIDRSWRRKAIAWLRPFHPQRMMDVATGTGDFAILACRKLQPAELIGTDISEGMMNVGREKVKKEGLSDKISFAREDCTSLSFADNDFDAITVAFGIRNFEDLDKGLSEMCRVLKPGGHLVILELTTPDRFPMKQLFSIYSKAVIPLSVSYTHLTLPTTPYV
;
A
#
# COMPACT_ATOMS: atom_id res chain seq x y z
N MET A 1 -21.09 3.46 1.49
CA MET A 1 -20.95 4.81 2.10
C MET A 1 -20.17 5.69 1.15
N ASP A 2 -20.37 7.02 1.19
CA ASP A 2 -19.60 7.95 0.37
C ASP A 2 -18.47 8.56 1.22
N TYR A 3 -17.23 8.31 0.84
CA TYR A 3 -16.05 8.77 1.59
C TYR A 3 -15.35 9.89 0.82
N PRO A 4 -14.96 11.01 1.45
CA PRO A 4 -14.34 12.15 0.77
C PRO A 4 -13.13 11.80 -0.09
N GLN A 5 -12.30 10.84 0.36
CA GLN A 5 -11.10 10.40 -0.36
C GLN A 5 -11.42 9.72 -1.71
N GLN A 6 -12.62 9.16 -1.91
CA GLN A 6 -13.01 8.54 -3.18
C GLN A 6 -13.10 9.57 -4.31
N HIS A 7 -13.42 10.82 -4.00
CA HIS A 7 -13.55 11.92 -4.96
C HIS A 7 -12.23 12.63 -5.29
N ILE A 8 -11.16 12.34 -4.55
CA ILE A 8 -9.86 12.97 -4.78
C ILE A 8 -9.14 12.22 -5.89
N LYS A 9 -8.88 12.93 -7.02
CA LYS A 9 -8.17 12.41 -8.17
C LYS A 9 -6.76 13.02 -8.27
N PRO A 10 -5.71 12.24 -8.57
CA PRO A 10 -4.34 12.74 -8.63
C PRO A 10 -4.12 13.90 -9.63
N TYR A 11 -4.76 13.85 -10.79
CA TYR A 11 -4.56 14.83 -11.87
C TYR A 11 -5.76 15.77 -12.07
N ASN A 12 -6.82 15.60 -11.30
CA ASN A 12 -8.05 16.40 -11.42
C ASN A 12 -8.63 16.48 -12.86
N GLU A 13 -8.39 15.40 -13.63
CA GLU A 13 -8.84 15.23 -15.02
C GLU A 13 -10.16 14.46 -15.06
N ASP A 14 -10.84 14.51 -16.23
CA ASP A 14 -11.96 13.61 -16.50
C ASP A 14 -11.47 12.15 -16.60
N GLY A 15 -12.34 11.19 -16.25
CA GLY A 15 -12.02 9.77 -16.25
C GLY A 15 -12.03 9.14 -14.85
N LYS A 16 -11.70 7.85 -14.79
CA LYS A 16 -11.72 7.08 -13.56
C LYS A 16 -10.55 7.45 -12.64
N LYS A 17 -10.81 7.43 -11.33
CA LYS A 17 -9.75 7.63 -10.32
C LYS A 17 -8.68 6.55 -10.43
N THR A 18 -9.07 5.28 -10.63
CA THR A 18 -8.16 4.14 -10.76
C THR A 18 -7.11 4.36 -11.84
N GLU A 19 -7.51 4.82 -13.05
CA GLU A 19 -6.58 5.08 -14.17
C GLU A 19 -5.58 6.21 -13.84
N GLN A 20 -6.04 7.24 -13.15
CA GLN A 20 -5.16 8.35 -12.75
C GLN A 20 -4.19 7.92 -11.66
N VAL A 21 -4.64 7.09 -10.72
CA VAL A 21 -3.80 6.52 -9.65
C VAL A 21 -2.74 5.60 -10.24
N GLU A 22 -3.12 4.70 -11.18
CA GLU A 22 -2.18 3.83 -11.90
C GLU A 22 -1.09 4.65 -12.58
N ARG A 23 -1.48 5.63 -13.42
CA ARG A 23 -0.53 6.51 -14.12
C ARG A 23 0.40 7.27 -13.16
N MET A 24 -0.13 7.76 -12.04
CA MET A 24 0.67 8.44 -11.03
C MET A 24 1.75 7.54 -10.45
N PHE A 25 1.38 6.33 -10.03
CA PHE A 25 2.32 5.40 -9.43
C PHE A 25 3.33 4.85 -10.45
N ASP A 26 2.93 4.58 -11.68
CA ASP A 26 3.85 4.19 -12.75
C ASP A 26 4.94 5.25 -12.96
N ASN A 27 4.56 6.53 -12.98
CA ASN A 27 5.51 7.64 -13.17
C ASN A 27 6.53 7.78 -12.04
N ILE A 28 6.19 7.44 -10.81
CA ILE A 28 7.08 7.61 -9.66
C ILE A 28 7.73 6.31 -9.18
N ALA A 29 7.45 5.17 -9.82
CA ALA A 29 7.82 3.84 -9.32
C ALA A 29 9.29 3.71 -8.90
N HIS A 30 10.23 4.21 -9.71
CA HIS A 30 11.67 4.14 -9.41
C HIS A 30 12.13 4.98 -8.23
N ALA A 31 11.41 6.05 -7.91
CA ALA A 31 11.76 6.96 -6.82
C ALA A 31 10.94 6.74 -5.55
N TYR A 32 9.88 5.94 -5.64
CA TYR A 32 8.86 5.78 -4.63
C TYR A 32 9.40 5.37 -3.26
N ASP A 33 10.23 4.33 -3.20
CA ASP A 33 10.78 3.84 -1.94
C ASP A 33 11.64 4.89 -1.24
N LYS A 34 12.52 5.55 -2.01
CA LYS A 34 13.37 6.62 -1.48
C LYS A 34 12.54 7.77 -0.93
N LEU A 35 11.50 8.15 -1.66
CA LEU A 35 10.59 9.21 -1.25
C LEU A 35 9.87 8.85 0.05
N ASN A 36 9.25 7.68 0.11
CA ASN A 36 8.50 7.22 1.29
C ASN A 36 9.39 7.09 2.53
N HIS A 37 10.57 6.47 2.40
CA HIS A 37 11.47 6.33 3.53
C HIS A 37 12.03 7.66 4.02
N THR A 38 12.26 8.61 3.10
CA THR A 38 12.70 9.96 3.46
C THR A 38 11.58 10.73 4.16
N LEU A 39 10.37 10.72 3.59
CA LEU A 39 9.22 11.43 4.17
C LEU A 39 8.75 10.83 5.50
N SER A 40 8.89 9.53 5.71
CA SER A 40 8.54 8.89 6.97
C SER A 40 9.69 8.92 8.00
N LEU A 41 10.85 9.46 7.64
CA LEU A 41 12.10 9.37 8.44
C LEU A 41 12.41 7.91 8.84
N GLY A 42 12.00 6.94 8.02
CA GLY A 42 12.16 5.50 8.27
C GLY A 42 11.24 4.91 9.33
N ILE A 43 10.31 5.68 9.89
CA ILE A 43 9.34 5.20 10.90
C ILE A 43 8.37 4.17 10.28
N ASP A 44 8.05 4.29 9.00
CA ASP A 44 7.22 3.35 8.24
C ASP A 44 7.68 1.90 8.40
N ARG A 45 8.99 1.66 8.46
CA ARG A 45 9.56 0.32 8.69
C ARG A 45 9.18 -0.25 10.07
N SER A 46 9.07 0.61 11.07
CA SER A 46 8.64 0.21 12.42
C SER A 46 7.16 -0.14 12.43
N TRP A 47 6.33 0.67 11.78
CA TRP A 47 4.89 0.41 11.66
C TRP A 47 4.61 -0.89 10.91
N ARG A 48 5.26 -1.12 9.78
CA ARG A 48 5.16 -2.38 9.01
C ARG A 48 5.56 -3.59 9.87
N ARG A 49 6.66 -3.50 10.63
CA ARG A 49 7.09 -4.59 11.54
C ARG A 49 6.05 -4.88 12.63
N LYS A 50 5.45 -3.85 13.22
CA LYS A 50 4.39 -4.02 14.21
C LYS A 50 3.15 -4.67 13.60
N ALA A 51 2.71 -4.21 12.43
CA ALA A 51 1.55 -4.76 11.72
C ALA A 51 1.74 -6.26 11.43
N ILE A 52 2.92 -6.67 10.93
CA ILE A 52 3.23 -8.07 10.67
C ILE A 52 3.32 -8.89 11.96
N ALA A 53 3.82 -8.30 13.06
CA ALA A 53 3.90 -9.00 14.34
C ALA A 53 2.53 -9.48 14.85
N TRP A 54 1.44 -8.77 14.50
CA TRP A 54 0.07 -9.18 14.80
C TRP A 54 -0.35 -10.48 14.12
N LEU A 55 0.20 -10.77 12.94
CA LEU A 55 -0.11 -11.98 12.17
C LEU A 55 0.70 -13.20 12.61
N ARG A 56 1.81 -13.01 13.35
CA ARG A 56 2.71 -14.09 13.74
C ARG A 56 2.03 -15.25 14.48
N PRO A 57 1.12 -15.03 15.45
CA PRO A 57 0.47 -16.13 16.15
C PRO A 57 -0.41 -17.03 15.27
N PHE A 58 -0.82 -16.56 14.11
CA PHE A 58 -1.76 -17.25 13.23
C PHE A 58 -1.08 -18.10 12.15
N HIS A 59 0.25 -17.97 11.98
CA HIS A 59 1.05 -18.74 11.04
C HIS A 59 0.43 -18.85 9.62
N PRO A 60 0.05 -17.73 8.98
CA PRO A 60 -0.62 -17.76 7.69
C PRO A 60 0.26 -18.42 6.63
N GLN A 61 -0.30 -19.33 5.83
CA GLN A 61 0.41 -20.08 4.81
C GLN A 61 0.21 -19.46 3.42
N ARG A 62 -0.98 -18.98 3.11
CA ARG A 62 -1.30 -18.32 1.85
C ARG A 62 -1.72 -16.89 2.11
N MET A 63 -0.94 -15.94 1.64
CA MET A 63 -1.14 -14.52 1.94
C MET A 63 -1.32 -13.70 0.67
N MET A 64 -2.05 -12.59 0.78
CA MET A 64 -2.12 -11.56 -0.24
C MET A 64 -1.71 -10.21 0.36
N ASP A 65 -0.93 -9.42 -0.40
CA ASP A 65 -0.61 -8.03 -0.07
C ASP A 65 -1.25 -7.12 -1.13
N VAL A 66 -2.32 -6.44 -0.75
CA VAL A 66 -3.12 -5.59 -1.65
C VAL A 66 -2.53 -4.20 -1.74
N ALA A 67 -2.51 -3.63 -2.96
CA ALA A 67 -1.80 -2.40 -3.28
C ALA A 67 -0.33 -2.49 -2.82
N THR A 68 0.30 -3.59 -3.20
CA THR A 68 1.65 -3.98 -2.75
C THR A 68 2.75 -3.02 -3.19
N GLY A 69 2.50 -2.27 -4.26
CA GLY A 69 3.44 -1.32 -4.84
C GLY A 69 4.76 -2.01 -5.22
N THR A 70 5.84 -1.50 -4.68
CA THR A 70 7.21 -2.05 -4.88
C THR A 70 7.50 -3.28 -4.01
N GLY A 71 6.52 -3.85 -3.33
CA GLY A 71 6.64 -5.10 -2.59
C GLY A 71 7.33 -5.04 -1.23
N ASP A 72 7.61 -3.86 -0.69
CA ASP A 72 8.31 -3.71 0.60
C ASP A 72 7.61 -4.44 1.75
N PHE A 73 6.27 -4.36 1.79
CA PHE A 73 5.50 -5.00 2.85
C PHE A 73 5.41 -6.51 2.63
N ALA A 74 5.21 -6.95 1.38
CA ALA A 74 5.23 -8.34 0.98
C ALA A 74 6.57 -9.02 1.32
N ILE A 75 7.71 -8.41 0.98
CA ILE A 75 9.05 -8.92 1.30
C ILE A 75 9.24 -9.02 2.82
N LEU A 76 8.85 -8.00 3.57
CA LEU A 76 8.96 -8.02 5.02
C LEU A 76 8.06 -9.10 5.66
N ALA A 77 6.82 -9.25 5.16
CA ALA A 77 5.88 -10.29 5.61
C ALA A 77 6.44 -11.69 5.33
N CYS A 78 6.90 -11.93 4.11
CA CYS A 78 7.50 -13.21 3.71
C CYS A 78 8.69 -13.60 4.61
N ARG A 79 9.59 -12.66 4.90
CA ARG A 79 10.75 -12.90 5.77
C ARG A 79 10.39 -13.17 7.23
N LYS A 80 9.32 -12.55 7.75
CA LYS A 80 8.96 -12.61 9.16
C LYS A 80 7.95 -13.70 9.51
N LEU A 81 7.05 -14.01 8.60
CA LEU A 81 5.98 -14.99 8.79
C LEU A 81 6.27 -16.32 8.09
N GLN A 82 7.11 -16.29 7.06
CA GLN A 82 7.52 -17.46 6.25
C GLN A 82 6.30 -18.25 5.70
N PRO A 83 5.35 -17.58 5.02
CA PRO A 83 4.24 -18.26 4.40
C PRO A 83 4.74 -19.23 3.32
N ALA A 84 3.89 -20.19 2.93
CA ALA A 84 4.17 -21.06 1.79
C ALA A 84 4.10 -20.23 0.48
N GLU A 85 3.16 -19.31 0.39
CA GLU A 85 2.97 -18.42 -0.76
C GLU A 85 2.48 -17.02 -0.32
N LEU A 86 2.98 -15.99 -1.00
CA LEU A 86 2.51 -14.63 -0.87
C LEU A 86 2.32 -14.00 -2.25
N ILE A 87 1.13 -13.48 -2.53
CA ILE A 87 0.80 -12.79 -3.78
C ILE A 87 0.68 -11.30 -3.50
N GLY A 88 1.55 -10.49 -4.11
CA GLY A 88 1.42 -9.05 -4.12
C GLY A 88 0.51 -8.62 -5.27
N THR A 89 -0.54 -7.85 -4.99
CA THR A 89 -1.45 -7.35 -6.01
C THR A 89 -1.41 -5.83 -6.10
N ASP A 90 -1.39 -5.30 -7.33
CA ASP A 90 -1.42 -3.86 -7.58
C ASP A 90 -2.04 -3.58 -8.95
N ILE A 91 -2.52 -2.36 -9.18
CA ILE A 91 -2.94 -1.89 -10.50
C ILE A 91 -1.77 -1.38 -11.32
N SER A 92 -0.71 -0.88 -10.67
CA SER A 92 0.48 -0.30 -11.29
C SER A 92 1.50 -1.38 -11.67
N GLU A 93 1.63 -1.64 -12.96
CA GLU A 93 2.63 -2.58 -13.46
C GLU A 93 4.06 -2.05 -13.26
N GLY A 94 4.25 -0.74 -13.36
CA GLY A 94 5.54 -0.09 -13.10
C GLY A 94 6.05 -0.32 -11.69
N MET A 95 5.16 -0.21 -10.69
CA MET A 95 5.48 -0.50 -9.29
C MET A 95 5.82 -1.97 -9.07
N MET A 96 5.00 -2.88 -9.62
CA MET A 96 5.24 -4.33 -9.49
C MET A 96 6.53 -4.76 -10.17
N ASN A 97 6.94 -4.14 -11.28
CA ASN A 97 8.22 -4.43 -11.94
C ASN A 97 9.41 -4.13 -11.02
N VAL A 98 9.38 -2.98 -10.32
CA VAL A 98 10.37 -2.69 -9.28
C VAL A 98 10.32 -3.74 -8.15
N GLY A 99 9.12 -4.16 -7.75
CA GLY A 99 8.92 -5.21 -6.76
C GLY A 99 9.51 -6.56 -7.18
N ARG A 100 9.28 -6.99 -8.43
CA ARG A 100 9.85 -8.24 -8.98
C ARG A 100 11.37 -8.25 -8.94
N GLU A 101 12.00 -7.14 -9.32
CA GLU A 101 13.47 -7.02 -9.25
C GLU A 101 13.97 -7.08 -7.80
N LYS A 102 13.26 -6.46 -6.85
CA LYS A 102 13.60 -6.55 -5.42
C LYS A 102 13.46 -7.98 -4.91
N VAL A 103 12.35 -8.64 -5.19
CA VAL A 103 12.08 -10.04 -4.79
C VAL A 103 13.14 -10.99 -5.34
N LYS A 104 13.52 -10.81 -6.61
CA LYS A 104 14.59 -11.58 -7.25
C LYS A 104 15.93 -11.35 -6.56
N LYS A 105 16.29 -10.11 -6.29
CA LYS A 105 17.54 -9.75 -5.59
C LYS A 105 17.60 -10.33 -4.17
N GLU A 106 16.45 -10.44 -3.51
CA GLU A 106 16.30 -10.97 -2.16
C GLU A 106 16.21 -12.51 -2.12
N GLY A 107 16.18 -13.18 -3.28
CA GLY A 107 16.06 -14.64 -3.38
C GLY A 107 14.71 -15.18 -2.91
N LEU A 108 13.63 -14.42 -3.12
CA LEU A 108 12.28 -14.77 -2.65
C LEU A 108 11.30 -15.09 -3.80
N SER A 109 11.78 -15.26 -5.03
CA SER A 109 10.94 -15.46 -6.22
C SER A 109 10.15 -16.78 -6.22
N ASP A 110 10.54 -17.73 -5.40
CA ASP A 110 9.84 -19.00 -5.19
C ASP A 110 8.65 -18.87 -4.21
N LYS A 111 8.58 -17.77 -3.46
CA LYS A 111 7.57 -17.55 -2.43
C LYS A 111 6.67 -16.33 -2.70
N ILE A 112 7.18 -15.32 -3.40
CA ILE A 112 6.46 -14.08 -3.69
C ILE A 112 6.24 -13.97 -5.19
N SER A 113 4.97 -13.88 -5.59
CA SER A 113 4.54 -13.55 -6.94
C SER A 113 3.80 -12.23 -6.98
N PHE A 114 3.64 -11.65 -8.19
CA PHE A 114 2.89 -10.41 -8.39
C PHE A 114 1.81 -10.62 -9.44
N ALA A 115 0.60 -10.15 -9.15
CA ALA A 115 -0.53 -10.16 -10.05
C ALA A 115 -1.13 -8.75 -10.21
N ARG A 116 -1.46 -8.38 -11.45
CA ARG A 116 -2.16 -7.13 -11.71
C ARG A 116 -3.63 -7.32 -11.43
N GLU A 117 -4.14 -6.67 -10.38
CA GLU A 117 -5.50 -6.81 -9.88
C GLU A 117 -6.09 -5.45 -9.50
N ASP A 118 -7.35 -5.25 -9.78
CA ASP A 118 -8.15 -4.19 -9.17
C ASP A 118 -8.77 -4.74 -7.88
N CYS A 119 -8.46 -4.09 -6.75
CA CYS A 119 -8.97 -4.52 -5.44
C CYS A 119 -10.51 -4.52 -5.35
N THR A 120 -11.21 -3.84 -6.27
CA THR A 120 -12.67 -3.84 -6.35
C THR A 120 -13.24 -5.04 -7.10
N SER A 121 -12.40 -5.88 -7.72
CA SER A 121 -12.80 -7.06 -8.50
C SER A 121 -11.65 -8.06 -8.59
N LEU A 122 -11.34 -8.71 -7.46
CA LEU A 122 -10.26 -9.68 -7.37
C LEU A 122 -10.59 -10.98 -8.11
N SER A 123 -9.65 -11.49 -8.91
CA SER A 123 -9.82 -12.72 -9.69
C SER A 123 -9.71 -14.02 -8.88
N PHE A 124 -9.41 -13.91 -7.58
CA PHE A 124 -9.24 -15.06 -6.68
C PHE A 124 -10.56 -15.65 -6.21
N ALA A 125 -10.52 -16.94 -5.86
CA ALA A 125 -11.68 -17.66 -5.33
C ALA A 125 -12.09 -17.15 -3.93
N ASP A 126 -13.32 -17.43 -3.54
CA ASP A 126 -13.78 -17.17 -2.17
C ASP A 126 -12.98 -18.03 -1.18
N ASN A 127 -12.66 -17.46 -0.02
CA ASN A 127 -11.98 -18.17 1.07
C ASN A 127 -10.62 -18.77 0.65
N ASP A 128 -9.83 -18.04 -0.11
CA ASP A 128 -8.53 -18.50 -0.65
C ASP A 128 -7.35 -18.17 0.27
N PHE A 129 -7.38 -17.03 0.98
CA PHE A 129 -6.24 -16.52 1.75
C PHE A 129 -6.42 -16.66 3.26
N ASP A 130 -5.32 -17.01 3.96
CA ASP A 130 -5.28 -17.06 5.44
C ASP A 130 -5.12 -15.66 6.04
N ALA A 131 -4.39 -14.79 5.35
CA ALA A 131 -4.20 -13.40 5.75
C ALA A 131 -4.07 -12.48 4.54
N ILE A 132 -4.59 -11.27 4.70
CA ILE A 132 -4.47 -10.19 3.73
C ILE A 132 -3.83 -8.99 4.43
N THR A 133 -2.89 -8.35 3.75
CA THR A 133 -2.27 -7.10 4.19
C THR A 133 -2.54 -5.99 3.19
N VAL A 134 -2.66 -4.75 3.66
CA VAL A 134 -2.66 -3.55 2.83
C VAL A 134 -1.97 -2.43 3.60
N ALA A 135 -0.96 -1.78 3.00
CA ALA A 135 -0.22 -0.70 3.63
C ALA A 135 -0.19 0.55 2.75
N PHE A 136 -0.77 1.65 3.26
CA PHE A 136 -0.81 2.98 2.63
C PHE A 136 -1.50 3.03 1.27
N GLY A 137 -2.29 2.00 0.95
CA GLY A 137 -2.98 1.87 -0.34
C GLY A 137 -4.46 2.22 -0.29
N ILE A 138 -5.12 1.97 0.84
CA ILE A 138 -6.59 1.98 0.94
C ILE A 138 -7.23 3.34 0.62
N ARG A 139 -6.55 4.44 0.89
CA ARG A 139 -6.99 5.82 0.56
C ARG A 139 -7.09 6.07 -0.95
N ASN A 140 -6.40 5.27 -1.76
CA ASN A 140 -6.39 5.40 -3.22
C ASN A 140 -7.49 4.59 -3.90
N PHE A 141 -8.22 3.75 -3.17
CA PHE A 141 -9.31 2.97 -3.73
C PHE A 141 -10.40 3.87 -4.31
N GLU A 142 -10.90 3.52 -5.49
CA GLU A 142 -12.01 4.22 -6.13
C GLU A 142 -13.33 3.93 -5.40
N ASP A 143 -13.52 2.68 -4.97
CA ASP A 143 -14.64 2.23 -4.15
C ASP A 143 -14.11 1.45 -2.94
N LEU A 144 -14.10 2.11 -1.78
CA LEU A 144 -13.57 1.53 -0.55
C LEU A 144 -14.41 0.36 -0.05
N ASP A 145 -15.74 0.50 -0.05
CA ASP A 145 -16.64 -0.55 0.44
C ASP A 145 -16.53 -1.81 -0.42
N LYS A 146 -16.43 -1.64 -1.73
CA LYS A 146 -16.26 -2.75 -2.66
C LYS A 146 -14.91 -3.43 -2.51
N GLY A 147 -13.83 -2.65 -2.38
CA GLY A 147 -12.50 -3.20 -2.13
C GLY A 147 -12.43 -3.99 -0.81
N LEU A 148 -13.01 -3.48 0.26
CA LEU A 148 -13.10 -4.20 1.53
C LEU A 148 -13.96 -5.47 1.41
N SER A 149 -15.07 -5.42 0.68
CA SER A 149 -15.93 -6.58 0.45
C SER A 149 -15.21 -7.68 -0.32
N GLU A 150 -14.44 -7.33 -1.35
CA GLU A 150 -13.65 -8.29 -2.11
C GLU A 150 -12.54 -8.93 -1.26
N MET A 151 -11.82 -8.12 -0.47
CA MET A 151 -10.84 -8.66 0.49
C MET A 151 -11.50 -9.61 1.50
N CYS A 152 -12.68 -9.28 2.01
CA CYS A 152 -13.43 -10.18 2.90
C CYS A 152 -13.90 -11.46 2.19
N ARG A 153 -14.30 -11.39 0.91
CA ARG A 153 -14.73 -12.53 0.11
C ARG A 153 -13.63 -13.56 -0.08
N VAL A 154 -12.45 -13.08 -0.44
CA VAL A 154 -11.30 -13.97 -0.70
C VAL A 154 -10.59 -14.43 0.57
N LEU A 155 -10.86 -13.81 1.72
CA LEU A 155 -10.31 -14.19 3.01
C LEU A 155 -11.07 -15.39 3.59
N LYS A 156 -10.35 -16.40 4.08
CA LYS A 156 -10.95 -17.57 4.73
C LYS A 156 -11.71 -17.19 6.01
N PRO A 157 -12.74 -17.94 6.38
CA PRO A 157 -13.34 -17.83 7.71
C PRO A 157 -12.26 -17.98 8.80
N GLY A 158 -12.18 -16.99 9.71
CA GLY A 158 -11.11 -16.92 10.70
C GLY A 158 -9.78 -16.37 10.20
N GLY A 159 -9.70 -16.00 8.93
CA GLY A 159 -8.55 -15.30 8.36
C GLY A 159 -8.43 -13.85 8.86
N HIS A 160 -7.30 -13.22 8.61
CA HIS A 160 -6.97 -11.92 9.19
C HIS A 160 -6.66 -10.88 8.13
N LEU A 161 -7.35 -9.73 8.19
CA LEU A 161 -7.06 -8.54 7.40
C LEU A 161 -6.30 -7.53 8.26
N VAL A 162 -5.11 -7.12 7.82
CA VAL A 162 -4.30 -6.09 8.48
C VAL A 162 -4.18 -4.88 7.58
N ILE A 163 -4.74 -3.77 8.03
CA ILE A 163 -4.69 -2.48 7.35
C ILE A 163 -3.74 -1.55 8.09
N LEU A 164 -2.73 -1.06 7.38
CA LEU A 164 -1.81 -0.03 7.86
C LEU A 164 -2.01 1.25 7.04
N GLU A 165 -2.56 2.29 7.68
CA GLU A 165 -2.83 3.55 6.98
C GLU A 165 -2.47 4.75 7.84
N LEU A 166 -2.11 5.87 7.18
CA LEU A 166 -1.81 7.12 7.82
C LEU A 166 -3.10 7.87 8.16
N THR A 167 -3.15 8.38 9.39
CA THR A 167 -4.22 9.27 9.82
C THR A 167 -3.64 10.60 10.28
N THR A 168 -4.40 11.68 10.11
CA THR A 168 -4.01 12.99 10.64
C THR A 168 -4.18 12.98 12.16
N PRO A 169 -3.15 13.34 12.94
CA PRO A 169 -3.28 13.45 14.38
C PRO A 169 -4.28 14.55 14.77
N ASP A 170 -5.19 14.25 15.70
CA ASP A 170 -6.24 15.16 16.17
C ASP A 170 -5.90 15.82 17.51
N ARG A 171 -4.89 15.30 18.26
CA ARG A 171 -4.54 15.73 19.62
C ARG A 171 -3.25 16.54 19.70
N PHE A 172 -3.23 17.49 20.64
CA PHE A 172 -2.01 18.20 21.04
C PHE A 172 -1.00 17.25 21.70
N PRO A 173 0.31 17.37 21.45
CA PRO A 173 1.01 18.32 20.56
C PRO A 173 1.17 17.80 19.12
N MET A 174 0.80 16.54 18.83
CA MET A 174 1.06 15.89 17.56
C MET A 174 0.36 16.57 16.38
N LYS A 175 -0.83 17.13 16.59
CA LYS A 175 -1.56 17.89 15.55
C LYS A 175 -0.73 19.08 15.05
N GLN A 176 -0.16 19.85 15.95
CA GLN A 176 0.65 21.03 15.60
C GLN A 176 1.96 20.65 14.94
N LEU A 177 2.66 19.66 15.51
CA LEU A 177 3.90 19.13 14.93
C LEU A 177 3.68 18.58 13.53
N PHE A 178 2.60 17.82 13.32
CA PHE A 178 2.24 17.31 12.01
C PHE A 178 1.87 18.42 11.03
N SER A 179 1.15 19.45 11.49
CA SER A 179 0.83 20.62 10.64
C SER A 179 2.08 21.38 10.17
N ILE A 180 3.06 21.56 11.05
CA ILE A 180 4.36 22.18 10.67
C ILE A 180 5.10 21.27 9.69
N TYR A 181 5.16 19.97 9.99
CA TYR A 181 5.82 18.99 9.14
C TYR A 181 5.21 18.94 7.74
N SER A 182 3.87 18.85 7.63
CA SER A 182 3.16 18.76 6.36
C SER A 182 3.26 20.04 5.52
N LYS A 183 3.29 21.22 6.16
CA LYS A 183 3.33 22.51 5.46
C LYS A 183 4.74 23.00 5.12
N ALA A 184 5.75 22.59 5.87
CA ALA A 184 7.13 23.06 5.69
C ALA A 184 8.05 21.95 5.16
N VAL A 185 8.09 20.78 5.80
CA VAL A 185 9.07 19.74 5.49
C VAL A 185 8.71 18.97 4.23
N ILE A 186 7.43 18.57 4.06
CA ILE A 186 7.01 17.79 2.87
C ILE A 186 7.24 18.59 1.59
N PRO A 187 6.77 19.84 1.42
CA PRO A 187 6.99 20.60 0.19
C PRO A 187 8.46 20.82 -0.14
N LEU A 188 9.28 21.12 0.88
CA LEU A 188 10.73 21.25 0.70
C LEU A 188 11.39 19.95 0.21
N SER A 189 10.99 18.81 0.77
CA SER A 189 11.52 17.50 0.39
C SER A 189 11.14 17.13 -1.04
N VAL A 190 9.89 17.40 -1.44
CA VAL A 190 9.39 17.15 -2.81
C VAL A 190 10.08 18.06 -3.82
N SER A 191 10.24 19.35 -3.49
CA SER A 191 10.95 20.33 -4.34
C SER A 191 12.40 19.93 -4.59
N TYR A 192 13.08 19.41 -3.57
CA TYR A 192 14.49 19.00 -3.65
C TYR A 192 14.68 17.73 -4.48
N THR A 193 13.68 16.87 -4.57
CA THR A 193 13.77 15.61 -5.32
C THR A 193 13.43 15.75 -6.80
N HIS A 194 13.10 16.96 -7.31
CA HIS A 194 12.65 17.23 -8.67
C HIS A 194 11.43 16.36 -9.14
N LEU A 195 10.70 15.78 -8.20
CA LEU A 195 9.49 15.03 -8.47
C LEU A 195 8.31 15.99 -8.44
N THR A 196 7.75 16.28 -9.60
CA THR A 196 6.43 16.91 -9.69
C THR A 196 5.37 15.89 -9.31
N LEU A 197 5.17 15.70 -8.01
CA LEU A 197 3.98 15.02 -7.53
C LEU A 197 2.79 15.96 -7.75
N PRO A 198 1.67 15.47 -8.29
CA PRO A 198 0.45 16.26 -8.28
C PRO A 198 0.16 16.59 -6.81
N THR A 199 0.11 17.88 -6.51
CA THR A 199 -0.23 18.39 -5.18
C THR A 199 -1.71 18.15 -4.96
N THR A 200 -2.07 16.95 -4.58
CA THR A 200 -3.39 16.70 -4.01
C THR A 200 -3.37 17.21 -2.58
N PRO A 201 -4.30 18.09 -2.20
CA PRO A 201 -4.42 18.58 -0.83
C PRO A 201 -4.94 17.45 0.06
N TYR A 202 -4.06 16.56 0.49
CA TYR A 202 -4.32 15.61 1.57
C TYR A 202 -4.07 16.30 2.92
N VAL A 203 -4.79 17.38 3.17
CA VAL A 203 -4.81 18.00 4.50
C VAL A 203 -6.24 18.41 4.82
#